data_b22d63d9b18138b168ad451060ccc537
#
_entry.id   b22d63d9b18138b168ad451060ccc537
#
_cell.length_a   1.000
_cell.length_b   1.000
_cell.length_c   1.000
_cell.angle_alpha   90.00
_cell.angle_beta   90.00
_cell.angle_gamma   90.00
#
_symmetry.space_group_name_H-M   'P 1'
#
loop_
_entity.id
_entity.type
_entity.pdbx_description
1 polymer ?
#
loop_
_entity_poly.entity_id
_entity_poly.type
_entity_poly.pdbx_seq_one_letter_code
_entity_poly.pdbx_strand_id
1 'polypeptide(L)'
;QTFYRNFQDKYDLINWYFDRILLESFQHMGEGKTAYEGLVNKFHYIEEEKLFFKAAFRNDDQNCPRDHDFQLILRFYENQIQEKTKQPIPENLHFQLEMYCQGSVYMTTQWVLGDMKKRPEEMARNLVAAMPAELETLFKKLELL
;
A
#
# COMPACT_ATOMS: atom_id res chain seq x y z
N GLN A 1 -12.40 -21.66 -12.57
CA GLN A 1 -13.42 -21.40 -13.59
C GLN A 1 -14.50 -20.46 -13.07
N THR A 2 -15.16 -20.82 -11.98
CA THR A 2 -16.14 -19.94 -11.36
C THR A 2 -15.50 -18.61 -10.95
N PHE A 3 -14.26 -18.66 -10.53
CA PHE A 3 -13.50 -17.49 -10.11
C PHE A 3 -13.42 -16.47 -11.24
N TYR A 4 -13.07 -16.92 -12.44
CA TYR A 4 -12.90 -16.04 -13.60
C TYR A 4 -14.20 -15.50 -14.16
N ARG A 5 -15.34 -16.11 -13.84
CA ARG A 5 -16.63 -15.60 -14.29
C ARG A 5 -16.95 -14.21 -13.77
N ASN A 6 -16.36 -13.84 -12.63
CA ASN A 6 -16.64 -12.58 -11.98
C ASN A 6 -15.68 -11.46 -12.40
N PHE A 7 -14.73 -11.77 -13.29
CA PHE A 7 -13.73 -10.82 -13.73
C PHE A 7 -13.68 -10.75 -15.23
N GLN A 8 -13.62 -9.54 -15.78
CA GLN A 8 -13.59 -9.34 -17.22
C GLN A 8 -12.26 -9.76 -17.82
N ASP A 9 -11.16 -9.56 -17.07
CA ASP A 9 -9.83 -9.93 -17.52
C ASP A 9 -8.89 -10.08 -16.33
N LYS A 10 -7.60 -10.34 -16.64
CA LYS A 10 -6.60 -10.54 -15.59
C LYS A 10 -6.34 -9.27 -14.76
N TYR A 11 -6.54 -8.10 -15.34
CA TYR A 11 -6.34 -6.84 -14.62
C TYR A 11 -7.42 -6.62 -13.57
N ASP A 12 -8.67 -6.97 -13.89
CA ASP A 12 -9.74 -6.94 -12.90
C ASP A 12 -9.40 -7.83 -11.71
N LEU A 13 -8.86 -9.02 -11.97
CA LEU A 13 -8.47 -9.95 -10.92
C LEU A 13 -7.34 -9.38 -10.06
N ILE A 14 -6.32 -8.83 -10.69
CA ILE A 14 -5.18 -8.22 -9.98
C ILE A 14 -5.66 -7.06 -9.11
N ASN A 15 -6.50 -6.20 -9.67
CA ASN A 15 -7.05 -5.07 -8.95
C ASN A 15 -7.89 -5.51 -7.76
N TRP A 16 -8.66 -6.58 -7.92
CA TRP A 16 -9.45 -7.16 -6.83
C TRP A 16 -8.56 -7.60 -5.68
N TYR A 17 -7.42 -8.23 -5.97
CA TYR A 17 -6.48 -8.63 -4.92
C TYR A 17 -5.92 -7.42 -4.17
N PHE A 18 -5.56 -6.35 -4.89
CA PHE A 18 -5.05 -5.14 -4.23
C PHE A 18 -6.13 -4.48 -3.37
N ASP A 19 -7.37 -4.43 -3.86
CA ASP A 19 -8.49 -3.90 -3.08
C ASP A 19 -8.68 -4.72 -1.79
N ARG A 20 -8.58 -6.03 -1.89
CA ARG A 20 -8.70 -6.92 -0.74
C ARG A 20 -7.56 -6.71 0.26
N ILE A 21 -6.34 -6.56 -0.24
CA ILE A 21 -5.19 -6.28 0.63
C ILE A 21 -5.43 -5.00 1.42
N LEU A 22 -5.85 -3.95 0.74
CA LEU A 22 -6.10 -2.67 1.39
C LEU A 22 -7.15 -2.81 2.48
N LEU A 23 -8.28 -3.42 2.12
CA LEU A 23 -9.38 -3.60 3.06
C LEU A 23 -8.96 -4.42 4.28
N GLU A 24 -8.31 -5.56 4.06
CA GLU A 24 -7.97 -6.46 5.17
C GLU A 24 -6.79 -5.97 5.99
N SER A 25 -5.84 -5.27 5.36
CA SER A 25 -4.61 -4.85 6.05
C SER A 25 -4.76 -3.56 6.81
N PHE A 26 -5.56 -2.62 6.30
CA PHE A 26 -5.65 -1.27 6.86
C PHE A 26 -7.02 -0.91 7.42
N GLN A 27 -7.88 -1.88 7.58
CA GLN A 27 -9.28 -1.69 7.97
C GLN A 27 -9.46 -0.92 9.28
N HIS A 28 -8.56 -1.10 10.25
CA HIS A 28 -8.65 -0.45 11.55
C HIS A 28 -7.56 0.59 11.80
N MET A 29 -6.93 1.05 10.74
CA MET A 29 -5.90 2.07 10.88
C MET A 29 -6.53 3.37 11.38
N GLY A 30 -5.93 3.95 12.40
CA GLY A 30 -6.47 5.14 13.04
C GLY A 30 -7.51 4.84 14.11
N GLU A 31 -7.87 3.58 14.29
CA GLU A 31 -8.79 3.11 15.32
C GLU A 31 -8.07 2.15 16.26
N GLY A 32 -6.82 2.48 16.60
CA GLY A 32 -5.98 1.65 17.43
C GLY A 32 -4.91 0.87 16.68
N LYS A 33 -5.03 0.77 15.36
CA LYS A 33 -3.99 0.17 14.53
C LYS A 33 -3.20 1.25 13.78
N THR A 34 -1.92 0.98 13.56
CA THR A 34 -0.98 1.92 12.97
C THR A 34 -0.63 1.53 11.54
N ALA A 35 0.03 2.46 10.85
CA ALA A 35 0.54 2.19 9.50
C ALA A 35 1.52 1.01 9.51
N TYR A 36 2.35 0.90 10.54
CA TYR A 36 3.27 -0.23 10.65
C TYR A 36 2.52 -1.55 10.64
N GLU A 37 1.50 -1.66 11.48
CA GLU A 37 0.71 -2.90 11.58
C GLU A 37 0.01 -3.21 10.26
N GLY A 38 -0.54 -2.20 9.60
CA GLY A 38 -1.16 -2.37 8.30
C GLY A 38 -0.17 -2.86 7.25
N LEU A 39 1.02 -2.30 7.25
CA LEU A 39 2.08 -2.72 6.32
C LEU A 39 2.54 -4.15 6.58
N VAL A 40 2.69 -4.53 7.84
CA VAL A 40 3.04 -5.91 8.19
C VAL A 40 2.01 -6.88 7.61
N ASN A 41 0.73 -6.57 7.81
CA ASN A 41 -0.36 -7.41 7.29
C ASN A 41 -0.33 -7.46 5.77
N LYS A 42 -0.12 -6.31 5.12
CA LYS A 42 -0.04 -6.25 3.66
C LYS A 42 1.08 -7.14 3.12
N PHE A 43 2.26 -7.05 3.70
CA PHE A 43 3.39 -7.84 3.21
C PHE A 43 3.25 -9.33 3.51
N HIS A 44 2.64 -9.70 4.63
CA HIS A 44 2.31 -11.10 4.87
C HIS A 44 1.32 -11.64 3.86
N TYR A 45 0.30 -10.85 3.52
CA TYR A 45 -0.68 -11.24 2.50
C TYR A 45 -0.01 -11.48 1.15
N ILE A 46 0.87 -10.56 0.74
CA ILE A 46 1.60 -10.69 -0.51
C ILE A 46 2.49 -11.94 -0.49
N GLU A 47 3.14 -12.19 0.62
CA GLU A 47 4.00 -13.36 0.78
C GLU A 47 3.21 -14.66 0.66
N GLU A 48 2.02 -14.71 1.24
CA GLU A 48 1.14 -15.88 1.14
C GLU A 48 0.69 -16.14 -0.29
N GLU A 49 0.54 -15.08 -1.08
CA GLU A 49 0.13 -15.15 -2.48
C GLU A 49 1.31 -14.86 -3.41
N LYS A 50 2.46 -15.37 -3.04
CA LYS A 50 3.74 -15.06 -3.69
C LYS A 50 3.73 -15.28 -5.20
N LEU A 51 3.24 -16.42 -5.65
CA LEU A 51 3.27 -16.74 -7.09
C LEU A 51 2.41 -15.79 -7.89
N PHE A 52 1.25 -15.44 -7.34
CA PHE A 52 0.34 -14.51 -7.99
C PHE A 52 0.98 -13.13 -8.14
N PHE A 53 1.53 -12.60 -7.06
CA PHE A 53 2.09 -11.24 -7.09
C PHE A 53 3.38 -11.16 -7.91
N LYS A 54 4.20 -12.21 -7.89
CA LYS A 54 5.37 -12.24 -8.77
C LYS A 54 4.96 -12.17 -10.23
N ALA A 55 3.95 -12.93 -10.62
CA ALA A 55 3.45 -12.91 -12.00
C ALA A 55 2.84 -11.54 -12.34
N ALA A 56 2.06 -10.97 -11.41
CA ALA A 56 1.40 -9.68 -11.64
C ALA A 56 2.43 -8.56 -11.86
N PHE A 57 3.44 -8.46 -11.01
CA PHE A 57 4.44 -7.39 -11.12
C PHE A 57 5.41 -7.63 -12.27
N ARG A 58 5.70 -8.89 -12.60
CA ARG A 58 6.62 -9.21 -13.70
C ARG A 58 6.02 -8.87 -15.06
N ASN A 59 4.73 -9.11 -15.23
CA ASN A 59 4.03 -8.92 -16.50
C ASN A 59 3.26 -7.60 -16.54
N ASP A 60 3.85 -6.57 -15.96
CA ASP A 60 3.22 -5.27 -15.82
C ASP A 60 3.49 -4.43 -17.08
N ASP A 61 2.93 -4.85 -18.20
CA ASP A 61 3.15 -4.21 -19.49
C ASP A 61 2.74 -2.75 -19.51
N GLN A 62 1.69 -2.41 -18.79
CA GLN A 62 1.12 -1.06 -18.79
C GLN A 62 1.15 -0.43 -17.41
N ASN A 63 1.99 -0.95 -16.53
CA ASN A 63 2.11 -0.50 -15.14
C ASN A 63 0.78 -0.56 -14.37
N CYS A 64 -0.17 -1.37 -14.82
CA CYS A 64 -1.50 -1.40 -14.25
C CYS A 64 -1.51 -1.79 -12.77
N PRO A 65 -0.85 -2.89 -12.34
CA PRO A 65 -0.84 -3.25 -10.93
C PRO A 65 -0.17 -2.19 -10.04
N ARG A 66 0.93 -1.61 -10.51
CA ARG A 66 1.64 -0.59 -9.75
C ARG A 66 0.83 0.68 -9.63
N ASP A 67 0.24 1.12 -10.74
CA ASP A 67 -0.62 2.30 -10.74
C ASP A 67 -1.81 2.11 -9.83
N HIS A 68 -2.44 0.95 -9.89
CA HIS A 68 -3.60 0.68 -9.07
C HIS A 68 -3.25 0.68 -7.58
N ASP A 69 -2.16 0.00 -7.22
CA ASP A 69 -1.67 -0.02 -5.84
C ASP A 69 -1.36 1.40 -5.35
N PHE A 70 -0.66 2.19 -6.19
CA PHE A 70 -0.33 3.56 -5.86
C PHE A 70 -1.59 4.40 -5.61
N GLN A 71 -2.56 4.33 -6.51
CA GLN A 71 -3.79 5.11 -6.37
C GLN A 71 -4.57 4.71 -5.12
N LEU A 72 -4.60 3.42 -4.81
CA LEU A 72 -5.29 2.93 -3.62
C LEU A 72 -4.66 3.47 -2.33
N ILE A 73 -3.35 3.32 -2.18
CA ILE A 73 -2.70 3.75 -0.93
C ILE A 73 -2.69 5.26 -0.79
N LEU A 74 -2.52 5.98 -1.89
CA LEU A 74 -2.56 7.44 -1.85
C LEU A 74 -3.92 7.93 -1.38
N ARG A 75 -4.99 7.45 -2.00
CA ARG A 75 -6.35 7.80 -1.61
C ARG A 75 -6.65 7.42 -0.17
N PHE A 76 -6.20 6.25 0.23
CA PHE A 76 -6.43 5.79 1.59
C PHE A 76 -5.81 6.74 2.62
N TYR A 77 -4.55 7.12 2.43
CA TYR A 77 -3.89 8.04 3.35
C TYR A 77 -4.50 9.44 3.29
N GLU A 78 -4.83 9.91 2.09
CA GLU A 78 -5.51 11.21 1.95
C GLU A 78 -6.80 11.24 2.75
N ASN A 79 -7.60 10.19 2.61
CA ASN A 79 -8.88 10.09 3.32
C ASN A 79 -8.67 10.05 4.84
N GLN A 80 -7.68 9.29 5.31
CA GLN A 80 -7.38 9.24 6.73
C GLN A 80 -7.00 10.60 7.28
N ILE A 81 -6.17 11.33 6.57
CA ILE A 81 -5.71 12.65 7.00
C ILE A 81 -6.89 13.64 7.00
N GLN A 82 -7.67 13.66 5.92
CA GLN A 82 -8.79 14.60 5.79
C GLN A 82 -9.88 14.33 6.83
N GLU A 83 -10.17 13.08 7.10
CA GLU A 83 -11.16 12.74 8.11
C GLU A 83 -10.72 13.15 9.50
N LYS A 84 -9.45 13.00 9.82
CA LYS A 84 -8.94 13.33 11.15
C LYS A 84 -8.69 14.81 11.34
N THR A 85 -8.26 15.53 10.30
CA THR A 85 -7.99 16.96 10.40
C THR A 85 -9.19 17.82 10.06
N LYS A 86 -10.17 17.26 9.35
CA LYS A 86 -11.33 17.98 8.81
C LYS A 86 -10.92 19.12 7.88
N GLN A 87 -9.75 19.01 7.27
CA GLN A 87 -9.21 20.04 6.38
C GLN A 87 -8.55 19.39 5.17
N PRO A 88 -8.48 20.10 4.04
CA PRO A 88 -7.70 19.62 2.91
C PRO A 88 -6.22 19.49 3.29
N ILE A 89 -5.52 18.57 2.65
CA ILE A 89 -4.10 18.38 2.89
C ILE A 89 -3.34 19.55 2.27
N PRO A 90 -2.43 20.22 3.01
CA PRO A 90 -1.58 21.27 2.43
C PRO A 90 -0.76 20.73 1.26
N GLU A 91 -0.51 21.57 0.27
CA GLU A 91 0.14 21.17 -0.96
C GLU A 91 1.52 20.52 -0.73
N ASN A 92 2.32 21.09 0.19
CA ASN A 92 3.64 20.53 0.49
C ASN A 92 3.56 19.13 1.09
N LEU A 93 2.58 18.88 1.94
CA LEU A 93 2.37 17.56 2.54
C LEU A 93 1.81 16.58 1.51
N HIS A 94 0.95 17.06 0.63
CA HIS A 94 0.43 16.21 -0.45
C HIS A 94 1.55 15.74 -1.37
N PHE A 95 2.48 16.64 -1.71
CA PHE A 95 3.64 16.29 -2.51
C PHE A 95 4.46 15.19 -1.84
N GLN A 96 4.73 15.36 -0.53
CA GLN A 96 5.50 14.38 0.23
C GLN A 96 4.77 13.02 0.29
N LEU A 97 3.47 13.05 0.49
CA LEU A 97 2.66 11.83 0.54
C LEU A 97 2.67 11.10 -0.79
N GLU A 98 2.50 11.84 -1.87
CA GLU A 98 2.50 11.26 -3.21
C GLU A 98 3.85 10.60 -3.52
N MET A 99 4.94 11.30 -3.22
CA MET A 99 6.27 10.78 -3.44
C MET A 99 6.57 9.56 -2.58
N TYR A 100 6.13 9.60 -1.33
CA TYR A 100 6.28 8.48 -0.41
C TYR A 100 5.50 7.24 -0.90
N CYS A 101 4.27 7.44 -1.36
CA CYS A 101 3.46 6.33 -1.87
C CYS A 101 4.08 5.73 -3.14
N GLN A 102 4.61 6.56 -4.04
CA GLN A 102 5.29 6.06 -5.24
C GLN A 102 6.52 5.24 -4.87
N GLY A 103 7.34 5.75 -3.97
CA GLY A 103 8.50 5.04 -3.49
C GLY A 103 8.14 3.72 -2.80
N SER A 104 7.06 3.73 -2.03
CA SER A 104 6.57 2.52 -1.36
C SER A 104 6.18 1.44 -2.35
N VAL A 105 5.48 1.80 -3.42
CA VAL A 105 5.09 0.84 -4.46
C VAL A 105 6.33 0.32 -5.18
N TYR A 106 7.27 1.19 -5.50
CA TYR A 106 8.51 0.77 -6.13
C TYR A 106 9.26 -0.25 -5.26
N MET A 107 9.43 0.06 -3.97
CA MET A 107 10.16 -0.83 -3.06
C MET A 107 9.42 -2.15 -2.86
N THR A 108 8.09 -2.12 -2.80
CA THR A 108 7.28 -3.33 -2.72
C THR A 108 7.48 -4.20 -3.96
N THR A 109 7.46 -3.58 -5.14
CA THR A 109 7.68 -4.30 -6.40
C THR A 109 9.05 -4.95 -6.43
N GLN A 110 10.10 -4.22 -6.03
CA GLN A 110 11.45 -4.77 -5.99
C GLN A 110 11.56 -5.94 -5.00
N TRP A 111 10.90 -5.83 -3.86
CA TRP A 111 10.87 -6.91 -2.87
C TRP A 111 10.22 -8.17 -3.45
N VAL A 112 9.07 -8.01 -4.11
CA VAL A 112 8.36 -9.15 -4.72
C VAL A 112 9.22 -9.80 -5.80
N LEU A 113 9.78 -9.00 -6.71
CA LEU A 113 10.58 -9.52 -7.81
C LEU A 113 11.93 -10.08 -7.36
N GLY A 114 12.41 -9.66 -6.20
CA GLY A 114 13.65 -10.16 -5.59
C GLY A 114 13.45 -11.33 -4.65
N ASP A 115 12.34 -12.05 -4.79
CA ASP A 115 12.02 -13.27 -4.03
C ASP A 115 11.72 -13.04 -2.56
N MET A 116 11.31 -11.82 -2.19
CA MET A 116 10.83 -11.50 -0.85
C MET A 116 11.82 -11.93 0.26
N LYS A 117 13.10 -11.60 0.05
CA LYS A 117 14.16 -12.05 0.97
C LYS A 117 14.05 -11.41 2.35
N LYS A 118 13.64 -10.14 2.42
CA LYS A 118 13.39 -9.51 3.72
C LYS A 118 12.04 -9.99 4.26
N ARG A 119 11.95 -10.09 5.58
CA ARG A 119 10.68 -10.47 6.19
C ARG A 119 9.67 -9.32 6.10
N PRO A 120 8.38 -9.63 6.11
CA PRO A 120 7.33 -8.59 6.10
C PRO A 120 7.53 -7.52 7.17
N GLU A 121 7.91 -7.91 8.39
CA GLU A 121 8.13 -6.96 9.47
C GLU A 121 9.28 -6.00 9.17
N GLU A 122 10.32 -6.50 8.54
CA GLU A 122 11.46 -5.67 8.16
C GLU A 122 11.09 -4.68 7.06
N MET A 123 10.32 -5.15 6.06
CA MET A 123 9.81 -4.28 5.00
C MET A 123 8.94 -3.16 5.58
N ALA A 124 8.05 -3.51 6.49
CA ALA A 124 7.16 -2.53 7.12
C ALA A 124 7.99 -1.50 7.92
N ARG A 125 8.96 -1.96 8.68
CA ARG A 125 9.84 -1.10 9.47
C ARG A 125 10.60 -0.12 8.59
N ASN A 126 11.14 -0.62 7.48
CA ASN A 126 11.90 0.20 6.55
C ASN A 126 11.03 1.27 5.90
N LEU A 127 9.81 0.92 5.52
CA LEU A 127 8.90 1.89 4.91
C LEU A 127 8.49 2.98 5.90
N VAL A 128 8.18 2.59 7.13
CA VAL A 128 7.84 3.59 8.16
C VAL A 128 9.03 4.51 8.43
N ALA A 129 10.23 3.95 8.52
CA ALA A 129 11.45 4.74 8.77
C ALA A 129 11.80 5.69 7.63
N ALA A 130 11.35 5.39 6.42
CA ALA A 130 11.63 6.20 5.24
C ALA A 130 10.67 7.37 5.05
N MET A 131 9.67 7.50 5.91
CA MET A 131 8.68 8.56 5.79
C MET A 131 9.33 9.94 5.95
N PRO A 132 8.98 10.92 5.08
CA PRO A 132 9.51 12.28 5.23
C PRO A 132 9.15 12.87 6.59
N ALA A 133 10.05 13.69 7.14
CA ALA A 133 9.94 14.18 8.51
C ALA A 133 8.63 14.89 8.81
N GLU A 134 8.19 15.80 7.94
CA GLU A 134 6.94 16.51 8.15
C GLU A 134 5.73 15.59 8.08
N LEU A 135 5.76 14.64 7.17
CA LEU A 135 4.69 13.64 7.03
C LEU A 135 4.66 12.73 8.27
N GLU A 136 5.83 12.33 8.74
CA GLU A 136 5.95 11.52 9.96
C GLU A 136 5.36 12.25 11.16
N THR A 137 5.68 13.54 11.31
CA THR A 137 5.15 14.38 12.39
C THR A 137 3.63 14.40 12.34
N LEU A 138 3.05 14.59 11.15
CA LEU A 138 1.60 14.59 10.98
C LEU A 138 1.02 13.24 11.35
N PHE A 139 1.60 12.16 10.86
CA PHE A 139 1.09 10.81 11.14
C PHE A 139 1.12 10.49 12.63
N LYS A 140 2.17 10.90 13.33
CA LYS A 140 2.26 10.72 14.78
C LYS A 140 1.18 11.51 15.52
N LYS A 141 0.98 12.76 15.10
CA LYS A 141 -0.05 13.62 15.68
C LYS A 141 -1.45 13.02 15.51
N LEU A 142 -1.70 12.38 14.38
CA LEU A 142 -3.00 11.77 14.07
C LEU A 142 -3.11 10.33 14.56
N GLU A 143 -2.09 9.83 15.25
CA GLU A 143 -2.05 8.47 15.77
C GLU A 143 -2.16 7.40 14.67
N LEU A 144 -1.52 7.69 13.52
CA LEU A 144 -1.48 6.76 12.40
C LEU A 144 -0.17 5.96 12.33
N LEU A 145 0.80 6.32 13.16
CA LEU A 145 2.08 5.60 13.26
C LEU A 145 2.16 4.79 14.53
#